data_410f32c49d360bf44f4cb6723073dc96
#
_entry.id   410f32c49d360bf44f4cb6723073dc96
#
_cell.length_a   1.000
_cell.length_b   1.000
_cell.length_c   1.000
_cell.angle_alpha   90.00
_cell.angle_beta   90.00
_cell.angle_gamma   90.00
#
_symmetry.space_group_name_H-M   'P 1'
#
loop_
_entity.id
_entity.type
_entity.pdbx_description
1 polymer ?
#
loop_
_entity_poly.entity_id
_entity_poly.type
_entity_poly.pdbx_seq_one_letter_code
_entity_poly.pdbx_strand_id
1 'polypeptide(L)'
;MTHYFGYGSNMANPVLLAHPGIRSLGAAAVDGYRLRFGRDSVRWGAGAADVVPASGHTVWGELLEVDDDGLAVLDTKEGVPLGWYRRAQVPVRDVGPALTYTVVEPADPELAPREDYLAGMIAAARTLGFPAGYQQFLADLAVEAAAHPLPGRFRAAALVRTGADREQY
;
A
#
# COMPACT_ATOMS: atom_id res chain seq x y z
N MET A 1 12.35 -10.21 15.43
CA MET A 1 11.02 -9.77 14.95
C MET A 1 11.10 -8.27 14.69
N THR A 2 10.59 -7.82 13.56
CA THR A 2 10.59 -6.41 13.12
C THR A 2 9.16 -5.91 13.04
N HIS A 3 8.87 -4.71 13.53
CA HIS A 3 7.60 -4.06 13.27
C HIS A 3 7.60 -3.52 11.83
N TYR A 4 6.58 -3.88 11.07
CA TYR A 4 6.33 -3.38 9.71
C TYR A 4 4.99 -2.68 9.65
N PHE A 5 4.97 -1.48 9.07
CA PHE A 5 3.78 -0.69 8.83
C PHE A 5 3.37 -0.75 7.36
N GLY A 6 2.28 -1.44 7.07
CA GLY A 6 1.65 -1.55 5.76
C GLY A 6 0.51 -0.53 5.61
N TYR A 7 0.51 0.24 4.53
CA TYR A 7 -0.45 1.33 4.28
C TYR A 7 -1.19 1.22 2.94
N GLY A 8 -0.89 0.19 2.15
CA GLY A 8 -1.46 -0.04 0.82
C GLY A 8 -2.01 -1.45 0.66
N SER A 9 -1.68 -2.13 -0.44
CA SER A 9 -2.18 -3.47 -0.77
C SER A 9 -1.71 -4.59 0.17
N ASN A 10 -0.83 -4.29 1.12
CA ASN A 10 -0.39 -5.24 2.14
C ASN A 10 -1.34 -5.32 3.34
N MET A 11 -2.21 -4.33 3.53
CA MET A 11 -3.17 -4.32 4.63
C MET A 11 -4.19 -5.44 4.51
N ALA A 12 -4.41 -6.17 5.60
CA ALA A 12 -5.33 -7.30 5.69
C ALA A 12 -5.16 -8.32 4.54
N ASN A 13 -3.92 -8.47 4.06
CA ASN A 13 -3.63 -9.32 2.91
C ASN A 13 -3.57 -10.80 3.34
N PRO A 14 -4.52 -11.65 2.89
CA PRO A 14 -4.60 -13.03 3.36
C PRO A 14 -3.39 -13.88 2.95
N VAL A 15 -2.74 -13.56 1.83
CA VAL A 15 -1.53 -14.27 1.38
C VAL A 15 -0.35 -13.96 2.29
N LEU A 16 -0.17 -12.70 2.67
CA LEU A 16 0.88 -12.31 3.62
C LEU A 16 0.61 -12.89 5.01
N LEU A 17 -0.64 -12.79 5.49
CA LEU A 17 -1.03 -13.28 6.82
C LEU A 17 -1.05 -14.82 6.94
N ALA A 18 -1.03 -15.54 5.82
CA ALA A 18 -0.83 -16.98 5.81
C ALA A 18 0.64 -17.40 6.01
N HIS A 19 1.60 -16.46 5.88
CA HIS A 19 3.00 -16.74 6.11
C HIS A 19 3.29 -16.83 7.62
N PRO A 20 3.95 -17.92 8.11
CA PRO A 20 4.14 -18.15 9.53
C PRO A 20 4.99 -17.07 10.22
N GLY A 21 5.86 -16.41 9.48
CA GLY A 21 6.71 -15.32 9.95
C GLY A 21 6.07 -13.92 9.93
N ILE A 22 4.76 -13.83 9.62
CA ILE A 22 4.04 -12.55 9.54
C ILE A 22 2.78 -12.61 10.41
N ARG A 23 2.65 -11.68 11.34
CA ARG A 23 1.50 -11.61 12.26
C ARG A 23 0.94 -10.20 12.33
N SER A 24 -0.36 -10.05 12.14
CA SER A 24 -1.05 -8.77 12.34
C SER A 24 -1.08 -8.37 13.82
N LEU A 25 -0.78 -7.12 14.10
CA LEU A 25 -0.96 -6.47 15.38
C LEU A 25 -2.15 -5.49 15.36
N GLY A 26 -2.81 -5.34 14.19
CA GLY A 26 -3.99 -4.53 14.00
C GLY A 26 -3.73 -3.14 13.42
N ALA A 27 -4.73 -2.28 13.53
CA ALA A 27 -4.69 -0.92 13.04
C ALA A 27 -3.63 -0.07 13.76
N ALA A 28 -2.93 0.74 13.00
CA ALA A 28 -1.95 1.70 13.50
C ALA A 28 -1.96 2.99 12.67
N ALA A 29 -1.36 4.04 13.21
CA ALA A 29 -1.31 5.34 12.55
C ALA A 29 0.10 5.94 12.57
N VAL A 30 0.42 6.69 11.51
CA VAL A 30 1.65 7.48 11.40
C VAL A 30 1.27 8.93 11.17
N ASP A 31 1.63 9.79 12.12
CA ASP A 31 1.39 11.23 12.04
C ASP A 31 2.50 11.94 11.27
N GLY A 32 2.16 13.05 10.61
CA GLY A 32 3.09 13.83 9.81
C GLY A 32 3.41 13.21 8.45
N TYR A 33 2.56 12.31 7.97
CA TYR A 33 2.67 11.65 6.67
C TYR A 33 1.33 11.67 5.93
N ARG A 34 1.39 11.61 4.59
CA ARG A 34 0.22 11.43 3.74
C ARG A 34 0.42 10.28 2.76
N LEU A 35 -0.68 9.70 2.29
CA LEU A 35 -0.68 8.82 1.14
C LEU A 35 -0.39 9.62 -0.13
N ARG A 36 0.35 8.97 -1.04
CA ARG A 36 0.59 9.41 -2.41
C ARG A 36 0.51 8.19 -3.34
N PHE A 37 0.19 8.39 -4.61
CA PHE A 37 0.22 7.34 -5.62
C PHE A 37 1.36 7.63 -6.59
N GLY A 38 2.57 7.39 -6.13
CA GLY A 38 3.81 7.73 -6.84
C GLY A 38 4.45 6.58 -7.62
N ARG A 39 4.02 5.33 -7.40
CA ARG A 39 4.59 4.18 -8.09
C ARG A 39 3.83 3.90 -9.39
N ASP A 40 4.52 3.98 -10.54
CA ASP A 40 4.01 3.46 -11.81
C ASP A 40 4.07 1.94 -11.78
N SER A 41 2.97 1.34 -11.38
CA SER A 41 2.91 -0.10 -11.12
C SER A 41 2.49 -0.88 -12.36
N VAL A 42 3.39 -1.69 -12.91
CA VAL A 42 3.08 -2.61 -14.01
C VAL A 42 1.99 -3.61 -13.59
N ARG A 43 2.03 -4.09 -12.35
CA ARG A 43 1.04 -5.01 -11.80
C ARG A 43 -0.38 -4.43 -11.82
N TRP A 44 -0.51 -3.18 -11.39
CA TRP A 44 -1.81 -2.51 -11.32
C TRP A 44 -2.16 -1.79 -12.62
N GLY A 45 -1.17 -1.49 -13.48
CA GLY A 45 -1.35 -0.64 -14.65
C GLY A 45 -1.77 0.78 -14.27
N ALA A 46 -1.37 1.24 -13.08
CA ALA A 46 -1.79 2.51 -12.48
C ALA A 46 -0.86 2.90 -11.33
N GLY A 47 -1.15 4.01 -10.66
CA GLY A 47 -0.47 4.43 -9.46
C GLY A 47 -0.68 3.46 -8.31
N ALA A 48 0.41 2.99 -7.68
CA ALA A 48 0.36 2.29 -6.40
C ALA A 48 0.80 3.22 -5.26
N ALA A 49 0.34 2.90 -4.05
CA ALA A 49 0.53 3.73 -2.87
C ALA A 49 2.01 3.90 -2.50
N ASP A 50 2.30 5.09 -2.04
CA ASP A 50 3.52 5.52 -1.38
C ASP A 50 3.16 6.36 -0.15
N VAL A 51 4.04 6.48 0.81
CA VAL A 51 3.87 7.29 1.99
C VAL A 51 5.00 8.32 2.09
N VAL A 52 4.63 9.58 2.25
CA VAL A 52 5.60 10.68 2.25
C VAL A 52 5.35 11.64 3.41
N PRO A 53 6.41 12.29 3.93
CA PRO A 53 6.25 13.30 4.97
C PRO A 53 5.30 14.41 4.53
N ALA A 54 4.35 14.75 5.41
CA ALA A 54 3.40 15.85 5.22
C ALA A 54 2.83 16.29 6.58
N SER A 55 3.29 17.41 7.08
CA SER A 55 2.83 17.95 8.37
C SER A 55 1.32 18.14 8.40
N GLY A 56 0.69 17.83 9.54
CA GLY A 56 -0.75 17.96 9.73
C GLY A 56 -1.61 16.83 9.12
N HIS A 57 -0.98 15.82 8.50
CA HIS A 57 -1.67 14.65 7.96
C HIS A 57 -1.39 13.41 8.82
N THR A 58 -2.23 12.41 8.68
CA THR A 58 -2.09 11.10 9.32
C THR A 58 -2.41 10.00 8.31
N VAL A 59 -1.56 8.98 8.24
CA VAL A 59 -1.81 7.76 7.46
C VAL A 59 -2.18 6.64 8.42
N TRP A 60 -3.31 6.00 8.17
CA TRP A 60 -3.70 4.76 8.83
C TRP A 60 -3.24 3.57 8.02
N GLY A 61 -2.79 2.53 8.71
CA GLY A 61 -2.28 1.30 8.14
C GLY A 61 -2.40 0.13 9.11
N GLU A 62 -1.83 -0.98 8.72
CA GLU A 62 -1.71 -2.18 9.55
C GLU A 62 -0.30 -2.29 10.11
N LEU A 63 -0.19 -2.49 11.42
CA LEU A 63 1.06 -2.88 12.03
C LEU A 63 1.17 -4.40 12.01
N LEU A 64 2.29 -4.89 11.52
CA LEU A 64 2.62 -6.31 11.49
C LEU A 64 3.93 -6.56 12.25
N GLU A 65 4.00 -7.72 12.88
CA GLU A 65 5.27 -8.27 13.38
C GLU A 65 5.79 -9.28 12.37
N VAL A 66 7.05 -9.13 11.97
CA VAL A 66 7.64 -9.85 10.85
C VAL A 66 9.00 -10.41 11.25
N ASP A 67 9.28 -11.69 10.97
CA ASP A 67 10.60 -12.27 11.09
C ASP A 67 11.45 -12.06 9.82
N ASP A 68 12.66 -12.61 9.79
CA ASP A 68 13.57 -12.39 8.67
C ASP A 68 13.08 -13.05 7.37
N ASP A 69 12.40 -14.20 7.46
CA ASP A 69 11.83 -14.89 6.30
C ASP A 69 10.61 -14.11 5.75
N GLY A 70 9.72 -13.66 6.62
CA GLY A 70 8.61 -12.80 6.25
C GLY A 70 9.08 -11.47 5.66
N LEU A 71 10.18 -10.92 6.16
CA LEU A 71 10.77 -9.70 5.61
C LEU A 71 11.34 -9.91 4.21
N ALA A 72 11.93 -11.08 3.92
CA ALA A 72 12.39 -11.44 2.57
C ALA A 72 11.22 -11.57 1.58
N VAL A 73 10.09 -12.10 2.03
CA VAL A 73 8.84 -12.15 1.24
C VAL A 73 8.34 -10.75 0.93
N LEU A 74 8.32 -9.85 1.92
CA LEU A 74 7.92 -8.45 1.71
C LEU A 74 8.85 -7.74 0.74
N ASP A 75 10.18 -7.86 0.89
CA ASP A 75 11.14 -7.26 -0.03
C ASP A 75 10.93 -7.70 -1.48
N THR A 76 10.68 -8.98 -1.68
CA THR A 76 10.41 -9.54 -3.01
C THR A 76 9.11 -8.96 -3.58
N LYS A 77 8.05 -8.91 -2.76
CA LYS A 77 6.75 -8.39 -3.15
C LYS A 77 6.80 -6.90 -3.51
N GLU A 78 7.56 -6.11 -2.76
CA GLU A 78 7.75 -4.68 -3.00
C GLU A 78 8.78 -4.38 -4.10
N GLY A 79 9.43 -5.41 -4.64
CA GLY A 79 10.41 -5.25 -5.69
C GLY A 79 11.66 -4.47 -5.24
N VAL A 80 12.08 -4.65 -3.99
CA VAL A 80 13.31 -4.04 -3.47
C VAL A 80 14.53 -4.41 -4.32
N PRO A 81 14.72 -5.69 -4.73
CA PRO A 81 15.83 -6.06 -5.60
C PRO A 81 15.77 -5.41 -7.00
N LEU A 82 14.59 -4.94 -7.40
CA LEU A 82 14.36 -4.28 -8.69
C LEU A 82 14.43 -2.74 -8.58
N GLY A 83 14.68 -2.20 -7.39
CA GLY A 83 14.73 -0.77 -7.14
C GLY A 83 13.37 -0.07 -7.23
N TRP A 84 12.26 -0.79 -7.06
CA TRP A 84 10.92 -0.18 -7.11
C TRP A 84 10.59 0.54 -5.81
N TYR A 85 10.74 -0.16 -4.69
CA TYR A 85 10.63 0.39 -3.35
C TYR A 85 11.93 0.19 -2.60
N ARG A 86 12.10 0.96 -1.56
CA ARG A 86 13.17 0.81 -0.58
C ARG A 86 12.61 0.74 0.82
N ARG A 87 13.30 0.07 1.71
CA ARG A 87 13.02 0.08 3.14
C ARG A 87 13.22 1.48 3.70
N ALA A 88 12.29 1.93 4.51
CA ALA A 88 12.34 3.17 5.27
C ALA A 88 11.82 2.94 6.68
N GLN A 89 11.92 3.94 7.53
CA GLN A 89 11.30 3.91 8.86
C GLN A 89 10.30 5.04 9.01
N VAL A 90 9.20 4.75 9.69
CA VAL A 90 8.16 5.72 10.05
C VAL A 90 7.85 5.65 11.54
N PRO A 91 7.53 6.77 12.19
CA PRO A 91 7.19 6.81 13.60
C PRO A 91 5.72 6.41 13.80
N VAL A 92 5.48 5.14 14.08
CA VAL A 92 4.12 4.65 14.38
C VAL A 92 3.69 5.14 15.75
N ARG A 93 2.50 5.75 15.82
CA ARG A 93 1.92 6.31 17.04
C ARG A 93 1.85 5.24 18.13
N ASP A 94 2.26 5.57 19.35
CA ASP A 94 2.27 4.70 20.56
C ASP A 94 3.13 3.43 20.46
N VAL A 95 3.87 3.26 19.32
CA VAL A 95 4.74 2.08 19.11
C VAL A 95 6.20 2.49 18.95
N GLY A 96 6.47 3.57 18.22
CA GLY A 96 7.82 4.02 17.87
C GLY A 96 8.18 3.67 16.42
N PRO A 97 9.49 3.59 16.10
CA PRO A 97 9.93 3.33 14.73
C PRO A 97 9.48 1.96 14.22
N ALA A 98 8.87 1.92 13.06
CA ALA A 98 8.56 0.70 12.32
C ALA A 98 9.08 0.78 10.90
N LEU A 99 9.47 -0.37 10.33
CA LEU A 99 9.85 -0.49 8.94
C LEU A 99 8.62 -0.23 8.06
N THR A 100 8.84 0.43 6.94
CA THR A 100 7.88 0.54 5.85
C THR A 100 8.61 0.54 4.51
N TYR A 101 7.89 0.58 3.41
CA TYR A 101 8.47 0.72 2.07
C TYR A 101 8.04 2.05 1.45
N THR A 102 8.97 2.74 0.80
CA THR A 102 8.71 3.98 0.05
C THR A 102 9.24 3.85 -1.37
N VAL A 103 8.59 4.50 -2.31
CA VAL A 103 8.97 4.48 -3.73
C VAL A 103 10.35 5.12 -3.93
N VAL A 104 11.20 4.48 -4.73
CA VAL A 104 12.57 4.97 -5.02
C VAL A 104 12.52 6.18 -5.95
N GLU A 105 11.80 6.05 -7.07
CA GLU A 105 11.62 7.09 -8.08
C GLU A 105 10.12 7.37 -8.26
N PRO A 106 9.54 8.25 -7.45
CA PRO A 106 8.13 8.56 -7.54
C PRO A 106 7.81 9.38 -8.79
N ALA A 107 6.67 9.08 -9.40
CA ALA A 107 6.14 9.88 -10.49
C ALA A 107 5.75 11.29 -10.03
N ASP A 108 6.03 12.26 -10.87
CA ASP A 108 5.57 13.64 -10.74
C ASP A 108 5.00 14.09 -12.10
N PRO A 109 3.72 14.47 -12.18
CA PRO A 109 2.71 14.46 -11.11
C PRO A 109 2.34 13.05 -10.64
N GLU A 110 1.65 12.98 -9.48
CA GLU A 110 1.11 11.73 -8.93
C GLU A 110 0.21 11.02 -9.96
N LEU A 111 0.19 9.70 -9.90
CA LEU A 111 -0.60 8.87 -10.81
C LEU A 111 -1.96 8.54 -10.20
N ALA A 112 -2.98 8.43 -11.03
CA ALA A 112 -4.27 7.94 -10.55
C ALA A 112 -4.17 6.45 -10.18
N PRO A 113 -4.64 6.04 -8.98
CA PRO A 113 -4.77 4.63 -8.64
C PRO A 113 -5.96 3.99 -9.37
N ARG A 114 -5.99 2.66 -9.45
CA ARG A 114 -7.14 1.95 -9.97
C ARG A 114 -8.24 1.80 -8.92
N GLU A 115 -9.47 1.70 -9.41
CA GLU A 115 -10.64 1.50 -8.56
C GLU A 115 -10.54 0.20 -7.73
N ASP A 116 -10.14 -0.92 -8.34
CA ASP A 116 -9.99 -2.20 -7.64
C ASP A 116 -8.86 -2.19 -6.59
N TYR A 117 -7.79 -1.42 -6.84
CA TYR A 117 -6.74 -1.20 -5.85
C TYR A 117 -7.28 -0.45 -4.62
N LEU A 118 -8.02 0.63 -4.83
CA LEU A 118 -8.64 1.39 -3.76
C LEU A 118 -9.75 0.60 -3.05
N ALA A 119 -10.52 -0.20 -3.78
CA ALA A 119 -11.52 -1.09 -3.19
C ALA A 119 -10.88 -2.08 -2.21
N GLY A 120 -9.70 -2.61 -2.53
CA GLY A 120 -8.91 -3.44 -1.61
C GLY A 120 -8.48 -2.69 -0.35
N MET A 121 -7.99 -1.45 -0.49
CA MET A 121 -7.62 -0.61 0.65
C MET A 121 -8.83 -0.26 1.53
N ILE A 122 -9.97 0.04 0.94
CA ILE A 122 -11.23 0.34 1.67
C ILE A 122 -11.70 -0.90 2.44
N ALA A 123 -11.66 -2.08 1.83
CA ALA A 123 -12.03 -3.33 2.49
C ALA A 123 -11.11 -3.62 3.69
N ALA A 124 -9.80 -3.45 3.52
CA ALA A 124 -8.82 -3.59 4.59
C ALA A 124 -9.08 -2.58 5.73
N ALA A 125 -9.34 -1.31 5.40
CA ALA A 125 -9.63 -0.27 6.39
C ALA A 125 -10.87 -0.59 7.24
N ARG A 126 -11.90 -1.20 6.63
CA ARG A 126 -13.09 -1.67 7.33
C ARG A 126 -12.78 -2.85 8.25
N THR A 127 -12.06 -3.84 7.73
CA THR A 127 -11.65 -5.05 8.48
C THR A 127 -10.80 -4.68 9.69
N LEU A 128 -9.88 -3.73 9.55
CA LEU A 128 -8.99 -3.26 10.60
C LEU A 128 -9.65 -2.23 11.54
N GLY A 129 -10.87 -1.78 11.26
CA GLY A 129 -11.59 -0.83 12.09
C GLY A 129 -11.00 0.58 12.10
N PHE A 130 -10.50 1.06 10.96
CA PHE A 130 -9.98 2.43 10.87
C PHE A 130 -11.04 3.48 11.21
N PRO A 131 -10.65 4.67 11.69
CA PRO A 131 -11.59 5.76 11.95
C PRO A 131 -12.46 6.08 10.72
N ALA A 132 -13.73 6.38 10.97
CA ALA A 132 -14.71 6.66 9.92
C ALA A 132 -14.26 7.76 8.95
N GLY A 133 -13.59 8.81 9.46
CA GLY A 133 -13.04 9.88 8.62
C GLY A 133 -11.97 9.41 7.65
N TYR A 134 -11.12 8.44 8.03
CA TYR A 134 -10.12 7.91 7.12
C TYR A 134 -10.72 6.93 6.10
N GLN A 135 -11.74 6.14 6.53
CA GLN A 135 -12.50 5.31 5.58
C GLN A 135 -13.22 6.18 4.53
N GLN A 136 -13.80 7.32 4.95
CA GLN A 136 -14.41 8.26 4.02
C GLN A 136 -13.39 8.89 3.07
N PHE A 137 -12.21 9.28 3.58
CA PHE A 137 -11.10 9.77 2.74
C PHE A 137 -10.72 8.76 1.64
N LEU A 138 -10.60 7.47 1.96
CA LEU A 138 -10.32 6.44 0.94
C LEU A 138 -11.47 6.29 -0.06
N ALA A 139 -12.72 6.42 0.38
CA ALA A 139 -13.88 6.37 -0.50
C ALA A 139 -13.91 7.57 -1.46
N ASP A 140 -13.59 8.76 -0.97
CA ASP A 140 -13.51 9.99 -1.78
C ASP A 140 -12.41 9.87 -2.85
N LEU A 141 -11.24 9.30 -2.50
CA LEU A 141 -10.19 8.99 -3.47
C LEU A 141 -10.67 8.03 -4.56
N ALA A 142 -11.51 7.04 -4.22
CA ALA A 142 -12.04 6.10 -5.22
C ALA A 142 -13.00 6.78 -6.20
N VAL A 143 -13.83 7.72 -5.72
CA VAL A 143 -14.70 8.54 -6.57
C VAL A 143 -13.88 9.43 -7.50
N GLU A 144 -12.84 10.08 -6.98
CA GLU A 144 -11.95 10.93 -7.76
C GLU A 144 -11.20 10.12 -8.83
N ALA A 145 -10.67 8.95 -8.46
CA ALA A 145 -9.98 8.06 -9.40
C ALA A 145 -10.89 7.56 -10.53
N ALA A 146 -12.16 7.27 -10.24
CA ALA A 146 -13.15 6.87 -11.23
C ALA A 146 -13.47 8.00 -12.23
N ALA A 147 -13.40 9.26 -11.79
CA ALA A 147 -13.62 10.43 -12.64
C ALA A 147 -12.43 10.73 -13.57
N HIS A 148 -11.24 10.22 -13.28
CA HIS A 148 -10.02 10.44 -14.05
C HIS A 148 -9.58 9.16 -14.76
N PRO A 149 -9.96 8.93 -16.02
CA PRO A 149 -9.59 7.72 -16.76
C PRO A 149 -8.07 7.56 -16.84
N LEU A 150 -7.58 6.35 -16.62
CA LEU A 150 -6.17 6.00 -16.71
C LEU A 150 -5.57 6.41 -18.07
N PRO A 151 -4.33 6.90 -18.13
CA PRO A 151 -3.61 7.12 -19.37
C PRO A 151 -3.62 5.88 -20.26
N GLY A 152 -3.61 6.07 -21.58
CA GLY A 152 -3.76 4.99 -22.57
C GLY A 152 -2.76 3.85 -22.43
N ARG A 153 -1.53 4.12 -21.99
CA ARG A 153 -0.50 3.11 -21.67
C ARG A 153 -0.92 2.11 -20.58
N PHE A 154 -1.74 2.55 -19.62
CA PHE A 154 -2.27 1.70 -18.56
C PHE A 154 -3.50 0.90 -18.98
N ARG A 155 -4.28 1.43 -19.95
CA ARG A 155 -5.44 0.71 -20.52
C ARG A 155 -5.01 -0.57 -21.23
N ALA A 156 -3.91 -0.53 -21.98
CA ALA A 156 -3.36 -1.70 -22.67
C ALA A 156 -2.91 -2.79 -21.67
N ALA A 157 -2.22 -2.41 -20.60
CA ALA A 157 -1.79 -3.33 -19.56
C ALA A 157 -2.97 -3.95 -18.77
N ALA A 158 -4.05 -3.19 -18.57
CA ALA A 158 -5.27 -3.67 -17.91
C ALA A 158 -6.02 -4.72 -18.75
N LEU A 159 -6.02 -4.58 -20.08
CA LEU A 159 -6.67 -5.53 -21.00
C LEU A 159 -5.94 -6.88 -21.10
N VAL A 160 -4.63 -6.91 -20.95
CA VAL A 160 -3.83 -8.14 -21.03
C VAL A 160 -4.00 -9.02 -19.78
N ARG A 161 -4.50 -8.48 -18.66
CA ARG A 161 -4.54 -9.16 -17.35
C ARG A 161 -5.87 -9.80 -16.96
N THR A 162 -6.85 -9.88 -17.85
CA THR A 162 -8.16 -10.47 -17.50
C THR A 162 -8.21 -12.00 -17.52
N GLY A 163 -7.09 -12.72 -17.75
CA GLY A 163 -7.16 -14.14 -18.00
C GLY A 163 -6.27 -15.10 -17.22
N ALA A 164 -5.09 -14.75 -16.76
CA ALA A 164 -4.14 -15.80 -16.33
C ALA A 164 -3.32 -15.54 -15.04
N ASP A 165 -3.21 -14.31 -14.57
CA ASP A 165 -2.17 -13.97 -13.56
C ASP A 165 -2.71 -13.71 -12.14
N ARG A 166 -3.90 -14.22 -11.80
CA ARG A 166 -4.47 -14.05 -10.44
C ARG A 166 -3.95 -15.05 -9.40
N GLU A 167 -3.19 -16.07 -9.82
CA GLU A 167 -2.82 -17.19 -8.93
C GLU A 167 -1.36 -17.25 -8.49
N GLN A 168 -0.52 -16.30 -8.87
CA GLN A 168 0.87 -16.30 -8.39
C GLN A 168 1.23 -14.94 -7.78
N TYR A 169 1.23 -14.93 -6.46
CA TYR A 169 1.72 -14.00 -5.43
C TYR A 169 0.63 -13.45 -4.52
#